data_7f81a50014d0a417e54f4217dfdb6056
#
_entry.id   7f81a50014d0a417e54f4217dfdb6056
#
_cell.length_a   1.000
_cell.length_b   1.000
_cell.length_c   1.000
_cell.angle_alpha   90.00
_cell.angle_beta   90.00
_cell.angle_gamma   90.00
#
_symmetry.space_group_name_H-M   'P 1'
#
loop_
_entity.id
_entity.type
_entity.pdbx_description
1 polymer ?
#
loop_
_entity_poly.entity_id
_entity_poly.type
_entity_poly.pdbx_seq_one_letter_code
_entity_poly.pdbx_strand_id
1 'polypeptide(L)'
;QPITVGPLELKNRIMFPPLTTGYEKNGMISEQDMGFYTRLAKGGVGYIVLGDVAPINSFSPTPKLFDDSQIPAFKALADSVHAYGTKLGVQLFHPEYDVDAINSLFMQKKFDEMRQRLHHDMMFFTDEVSEEMLMAIIDKMCACAVRAQKAGVDVIQIHGDRLNGCLCSTRMNHRTDKFGGSLENRVRFARMLTRAIRKAVPDMVI
;
A
#
# COMPACT_ATOMS: atom_id res chain seq x y z
N GLN A 1 19.63 20.78 1.73
CA GLN A 1 18.97 21.65 2.71
C GLN A 1 17.70 20.97 3.21
N PRO A 2 17.33 21.18 4.49
CA PRO A 2 16.06 20.67 5.05
C PRO A 2 14.84 21.20 4.30
N ILE A 3 13.71 20.49 4.45
CA ILE A 3 12.41 20.89 3.94
C ILE A 3 11.32 20.39 4.89
N THR A 4 10.26 21.18 5.05
CA THR A 4 9.09 20.81 5.82
C THR A 4 7.95 20.41 4.86
N VAL A 5 7.31 19.26 5.13
CA VAL A 5 6.15 18.74 4.40
C VAL A 5 5.02 18.52 5.40
N GLY A 6 4.04 19.43 5.42
CA GLY A 6 3.05 19.45 6.49
C GLY A 6 3.72 19.57 7.87
N PRO A 7 3.43 18.68 8.82
CA PRO A 7 4.09 18.68 10.13
C PRO A 7 5.48 18.01 10.13
N LEU A 8 5.91 17.42 9.02
CA LEU A 8 7.11 16.60 8.92
C LEU A 8 8.31 17.40 8.45
N GLU A 9 9.39 17.41 9.24
CA GLU A 9 10.68 17.97 8.84
C GLU A 9 11.58 16.85 8.27
N LEU A 10 12.08 17.08 7.04
CA LEU A 10 13.07 16.23 6.37
C LEU A 10 14.43 16.90 6.41
N LYS A 11 15.48 16.16 6.81
CA LYS A 11 16.86 16.68 6.89
C LYS A 11 17.43 17.14 5.55
N ASN A 12 16.89 16.64 4.43
CA ASN A 12 17.21 17.06 3.07
C ASN A 12 16.10 16.64 2.09
N ARG A 13 16.25 16.99 0.81
CA ARG A 13 15.30 16.76 -0.28
C ARG A 13 15.59 15.48 -1.07
N ILE A 14 16.42 14.57 -0.57
CA ILE A 14 16.73 13.31 -1.21
C ILE A 14 15.74 12.26 -0.70
N MET A 15 14.96 11.74 -1.63
CA MET A 15 13.98 10.69 -1.38
C MET A 15 14.43 9.39 -2.07
N PHE A 16 14.39 8.27 -1.37
CA PHE A 16 14.43 6.95 -1.99
C PHE A 16 12.99 6.51 -2.30
N PRO A 17 12.64 6.34 -3.59
CA PRO A 17 11.27 6.04 -4.00
C PRO A 17 10.87 4.61 -3.61
N PRO A 18 9.56 4.30 -3.63
CA PRO A 18 9.08 2.95 -3.35
C PRO A 18 9.65 1.94 -4.35
N LEU A 19 10.09 0.82 -3.84
CA LEU A 19 10.66 -0.29 -4.59
C LEU A 19 10.26 -1.61 -3.92
N THR A 20 9.82 -2.58 -4.71
CA THR A 20 9.65 -3.96 -4.26
C THR A 20 11.01 -4.64 -4.30
N THR A 21 11.58 -4.94 -3.14
CA THR A 21 12.92 -5.55 -3.01
C THR A 21 12.90 -7.04 -3.30
N GLY A 22 11.77 -7.72 -3.02
CA GLY A 22 11.67 -9.18 -3.03
C GLY A 22 12.42 -9.84 -1.87
N TYR A 23 12.80 -9.09 -0.85
CA TYR A 23 13.54 -9.60 0.31
C TYR A 23 12.64 -10.04 1.46
N GLU A 24 11.36 -9.65 1.44
CA GLU A 24 10.40 -10.06 2.45
C GLU A 24 10.29 -11.60 2.52
N LYS A 25 9.95 -12.11 3.69
CA LYS A 25 9.69 -13.53 3.89
C LYS A 25 8.28 -13.74 4.44
N ASN A 26 7.44 -14.36 3.65
CA ASN A 26 6.02 -14.58 3.99
C ASN A 26 5.28 -13.26 4.33
N GLY A 27 5.63 -12.17 3.64
CA GLY A 27 5.08 -10.85 3.89
C GLY A 27 5.67 -10.10 5.08
N MET A 28 6.64 -10.68 5.79
CA MET A 28 7.33 -10.04 6.92
C MET A 28 8.58 -9.31 6.46
N ILE A 29 8.88 -8.18 7.09
CA ILE A 29 10.17 -7.50 6.96
C ILE A 29 11.28 -8.47 7.37
N SER A 30 12.23 -8.73 6.48
CA SER A 30 13.37 -9.62 6.72
C SER A 30 14.60 -8.87 7.22
N GLU A 31 15.61 -9.60 7.68
CA GLU A 31 16.92 -9.01 7.98
C GLU A 31 17.58 -8.37 6.76
N GLN A 32 17.29 -8.89 5.57
CA GLN A 32 17.80 -8.34 4.31
C GLN A 32 17.14 -7.00 3.97
N ASP A 33 15.81 -6.86 4.19
CA ASP A 33 15.13 -5.58 4.11
C ASP A 33 15.69 -4.58 5.10
N MET A 34 15.84 -5.00 6.37
CA MET A 34 16.43 -4.17 7.42
C MET A 34 17.80 -3.65 7.01
N GLY A 35 18.67 -4.53 6.53
CA GLY A 35 20.02 -4.18 6.09
C GLY A 35 20.00 -3.24 4.88
N PHE A 36 19.10 -3.45 3.93
CA PHE A 36 18.97 -2.62 2.73
C PHE A 36 18.57 -1.17 3.08
N TYR A 37 17.47 -1.00 3.79
CA TYR A 37 16.94 0.33 4.11
C TYR A 37 17.81 1.07 5.13
N THR A 38 18.41 0.36 6.10
CA THR A 38 19.37 0.95 7.04
C THR A 38 20.59 1.50 6.33
N ARG A 39 21.13 0.80 5.31
CA ARG A 39 22.27 1.30 4.49
C ARG A 39 21.91 2.58 3.73
N LEU A 40 20.70 2.67 3.17
CA LEU A 40 20.22 3.89 2.51
C LEU A 40 20.14 5.06 3.50
N ALA A 41 19.57 4.84 4.68
CA ALA A 41 19.48 5.85 5.74
C ALA A 41 20.86 6.34 6.19
N LYS A 42 21.80 5.40 6.41
CA LYS A 42 23.21 5.68 6.73
C LYS A 42 23.92 6.45 5.61
N GLY A 43 23.54 6.22 4.35
CA GLY A 43 24.03 6.97 3.19
C GLY A 43 23.53 8.41 3.11
N GLY A 44 22.65 8.84 4.01
CA GLY A 44 22.23 10.24 4.13
C GLY A 44 20.89 10.59 3.46
N VAL A 45 20.14 9.63 2.94
CA VAL A 45 18.80 9.87 2.39
C VAL A 45 17.89 10.51 3.46
N GLY A 46 17.14 11.54 3.09
CA GLY A 46 16.24 12.25 4.02
C GLY A 46 14.91 11.53 4.24
N TYR A 47 14.43 10.85 3.22
CA TYR A 47 13.14 10.16 3.25
C TYR A 47 13.19 8.86 2.42
N ILE A 48 12.70 7.79 2.97
CA ILE A 48 12.62 6.47 2.31
C ILE A 48 11.15 6.06 2.27
N VAL A 49 10.68 5.55 1.14
CA VAL A 49 9.38 4.89 1.03
C VAL A 49 9.59 3.39 0.84
N LEU A 50 9.07 2.61 1.78
CA LEU A 50 8.95 1.17 1.64
C LEU A 50 7.84 0.87 0.63
N GLY A 51 8.19 0.22 -0.49
CA GLY A 51 7.27 -0.03 -1.59
C GLY A 51 6.33 -1.20 -1.35
N ASP A 52 5.14 -1.06 -1.91
CA ASP A 52 4.11 -2.08 -2.05
C ASP A 52 3.74 -2.80 -0.74
N VAL A 53 3.37 -2.04 0.29
CA VAL A 53 2.85 -2.63 1.53
C VAL A 53 1.39 -3.05 1.34
N ALA A 54 1.13 -4.36 1.46
CA ALA A 54 -0.21 -4.91 1.29
C ALA A 54 -1.03 -4.84 2.59
N PRO A 55 -2.25 -4.27 2.55
CA PRO A 55 -3.17 -4.22 3.68
C PRO A 55 -3.96 -5.52 3.88
N ILE A 56 -3.63 -6.54 3.10
CA ILE A 56 -4.29 -7.85 3.07
C ILE A 56 -3.26 -8.95 2.84
N ASN A 57 -3.62 -10.19 3.15
CA ASN A 57 -2.77 -11.35 2.89
C ASN A 57 -2.86 -11.79 1.41
N SER A 58 -2.30 -10.98 0.51
CA SER A 58 -2.22 -11.28 -0.92
C SER A 58 -1.04 -12.19 -1.26
N PHE A 59 -1.03 -12.77 -2.47
CA PHE A 59 0.12 -13.53 -2.99
C PHE A 59 1.28 -12.65 -3.49
N SER A 60 1.13 -11.33 -3.48
CA SER A 60 2.20 -10.43 -3.87
C SER A 60 3.43 -10.65 -2.99
N PRO A 61 4.66 -10.73 -3.58
CA PRO A 61 5.91 -10.89 -2.85
C PRO A 61 6.35 -9.55 -2.24
N THR A 62 5.51 -8.99 -1.37
CA THR A 62 5.66 -7.66 -0.80
C THR A 62 5.41 -7.70 0.71
N PRO A 63 5.98 -6.77 1.48
CA PRO A 63 5.66 -6.63 2.90
C PRO A 63 4.16 -6.47 3.11
N LYS A 64 3.64 -7.10 4.16
CA LYS A 64 2.22 -7.07 4.51
C LYS A 64 2.04 -6.45 5.90
N LEU A 65 0.98 -5.68 6.06
CA LEU A 65 0.63 -5.04 7.33
C LEU A 65 -0.90 -5.11 7.56
N PHE A 66 -1.42 -6.34 7.48
CA PHE A 66 -2.86 -6.63 7.64
C PHE A 66 -3.23 -7.08 9.05
N ASP A 67 -2.24 -7.42 9.88
CA ASP A 67 -2.41 -7.93 11.23
C ASP A 67 -1.47 -7.22 12.22
N ASP A 68 -1.90 -7.08 13.47
CA ASP A 68 -1.13 -6.36 14.49
C ASP A 68 0.19 -7.08 14.87
N SER A 69 0.29 -8.40 14.64
CA SER A 69 1.53 -9.17 14.84
C SER A 69 2.69 -8.69 13.94
N GLN A 70 2.40 -7.97 12.87
CA GLN A 70 3.39 -7.44 11.92
C GLN A 70 3.96 -6.08 12.37
N ILE A 71 3.30 -5.38 13.29
CA ILE A 71 3.72 -4.06 13.79
C ILE A 71 5.16 -4.06 14.32
N PRO A 72 5.62 -5.04 15.12
CA PRO A 72 6.98 -5.02 15.67
C PRO A 72 8.08 -5.00 14.60
N ALA A 73 7.90 -5.71 13.49
CA ALA A 73 8.88 -5.73 12.39
C ALA A 73 8.97 -4.39 11.67
N PHE A 74 7.81 -3.75 11.41
CA PHE A 74 7.77 -2.39 10.84
C PHE A 74 8.34 -1.35 11.80
N LYS A 75 8.07 -1.51 13.10
CA LYS A 75 8.66 -0.63 14.12
C LYS A 75 10.17 -0.74 14.16
N ALA A 76 10.72 -1.95 14.13
CA ALA A 76 12.16 -2.15 14.10
C ALA A 76 12.79 -1.50 12.86
N LEU A 77 12.13 -1.57 11.70
CA LEU A 77 12.58 -0.88 10.48
C LEU A 77 12.53 0.63 10.65
N ALA A 78 11.43 1.19 11.17
CA ALA A 78 11.30 2.62 11.42
C ALA A 78 12.40 3.11 12.38
N ASP A 79 12.59 2.43 13.50
CA ASP A 79 13.64 2.77 14.49
C ASP A 79 15.04 2.75 13.85
N SER A 80 15.32 1.76 12.99
CA SER A 80 16.63 1.60 12.33
C SER A 80 16.97 2.74 11.36
N VAL A 81 15.97 3.26 10.63
CA VAL A 81 16.17 4.38 9.71
C VAL A 81 16.14 5.73 10.44
N HIS A 82 15.29 5.86 11.47
CA HIS A 82 15.23 7.05 12.32
C HIS A 82 16.54 7.32 13.06
N ALA A 83 17.30 6.27 13.42
CA ALA A 83 18.62 6.40 14.04
C ALA A 83 19.61 7.26 13.21
N TYR A 84 19.36 7.41 11.91
CA TYR A 84 20.14 8.27 11.01
C TYR A 84 19.40 9.56 10.61
N GLY A 85 18.32 9.91 11.30
CA GLY A 85 17.51 11.10 11.00
C GLY A 85 16.76 11.02 9.66
N THR A 86 16.59 9.81 9.14
CA THR A 86 15.82 9.54 7.92
C THR A 86 14.35 9.27 8.29
N LYS A 87 13.42 9.80 7.53
CA LYS A 87 11.98 9.52 7.67
C LYS A 87 11.56 8.31 6.87
N LEU A 88 10.60 7.54 7.40
CA LEU A 88 10.05 6.34 6.76
C LEU A 88 8.60 6.56 6.34
N GLY A 89 8.32 6.33 5.07
CA GLY A 89 6.96 6.16 4.56
C GLY A 89 6.70 4.72 4.14
N VAL A 90 5.44 4.36 4.08
CA VAL A 90 4.97 3.11 3.47
C VAL A 90 4.02 3.42 2.33
N GLN A 91 4.20 2.74 1.20
CA GLN A 91 3.29 2.84 0.06
C GLN A 91 2.24 1.74 0.17
N LEU A 92 0.99 2.13 0.41
CA LEU A 92 -0.13 1.19 0.50
C LEU A 92 -0.74 0.95 -0.87
N PHE A 93 -1.01 -0.30 -1.21
CA PHE A 93 -1.66 -0.68 -2.46
C PHE A 93 -2.71 -1.76 -2.25
N HIS A 94 -3.64 -1.87 -3.19
CA HIS A 94 -4.53 -3.02 -3.33
C HIS A 94 -4.42 -3.54 -4.76
N PRO A 95 -4.22 -4.85 -4.95
CA PRO A 95 -4.17 -5.41 -6.29
C PRO A 95 -5.54 -5.31 -7.00
N GLU A 96 -5.51 -5.38 -8.31
CA GLU A 96 -6.67 -5.37 -9.20
C GLU A 96 -7.30 -6.75 -9.39
N TYR A 97 -7.47 -7.49 -8.28
CA TYR A 97 -8.19 -8.77 -8.26
C TYR A 97 -8.83 -9.05 -6.89
N ASP A 98 -9.79 -9.96 -6.85
CA ASP A 98 -10.45 -10.42 -5.62
C ASP A 98 -9.53 -11.35 -4.83
N VAL A 99 -8.79 -10.75 -3.89
CA VAL A 99 -7.81 -11.47 -3.06
C VAL A 99 -8.45 -12.55 -2.21
N ASP A 100 -9.65 -12.30 -1.68
CA ASP A 100 -10.33 -13.26 -0.79
C ASP A 100 -10.82 -14.48 -1.61
N ALA A 101 -11.34 -14.27 -2.82
CA ALA A 101 -11.71 -15.37 -3.73
C ALA A 101 -10.48 -16.19 -4.16
N ILE A 102 -9.38 -15.53 -4.52
CA ILE A 102 -8.13 -16.21 -4.91
C ILE A 102 -7.57 -17.02 -3.74
N ASN A 103 -7.52 -16.46 -2.53
CA ASN A 103 -7.09 -17.17 -1.32
C ASN A 103 -7.97 -18.39 -1.02
N SER A 104 -9.29 -18.25 -1.16
CA SER A 104 -10.24 -19.36 -0.94
C SER A 104 -9.98 -20.53 -1.89
N LEU A 105 -9.80 -20.24 -3.18
CA LEU A 105 -9.49 -21.26 -4.19
C LEU A 105 -8.13 -21.93 -3.92
N PHE A 106 -7.14 -21.17 -3.49
CA PHE A 106 -5.82 -21.71 -3.11
C PHE A 106 -5.94 -22.68 -1.93
N MET A 107 -6.65 -22.28 -0.86
CA MET A 107 -6.85 -23.14 0.32
C MET A 107 -7.61 -24.43 0.00
N GLN A 108 -8.53 -24.38 -0.97
CA GLN A 108 -9.24 -25.54 -1.49
C GLN A 108 -8.40 -26.38 -2.47
N LYS A 109 -7.15 -25.98 -2.76
CA LYS A 109 -6.25 -26.60 -3.74
C LYS A 109 -6.81 -26.65 -5.19
N LYS A 110 -7.69 -25.72 -5.51
CA LYS A 110 -8.33 -25.57 -6.83
C LYS A 110 -7.48 -24.67 -7.74
N PHE A 111 -6.27 -25.11 -8.03
CA PHE A 111 -5.26 -24.26 -8.69
C PHE A 111 -5.63 -23.83 -10.11
N ASP A 112 -6.35 -24.65 -10.86
CA ASP A 112 -6.77 -24.28 -12.22
C ASP A 112 -7.90 -23.24 -12.18
N GLU A 113 -8.89 -23.41 -11.30
CA GLU A 113 -9.94 -22.41 -11.07
C GLU A 113 -9.33 -21.08 -10.56
N MET A 114 -8.35 -21.16 -9.68
CA MET A 114 -7.62 -19.99 -9.18
C MET A 114 -6.92 -19.22 -10.31
N ARG A 115 -6.22 -19.92 -11.22
CA ARG A 115 -5.55 -19.28 -12.37
C ARG A 115 -6.55 -18.64 -13.32
N GLN A 116 -7.66 -19.33 -13.60
CA GLN A 116 -8.74 -18.80 -14.45
C GLN A 116 -9.35 -17.54 -13.81
N ARG A 117 -9.66 -17.58 -12.50
CA ARG A 117 -10.21 -16.45 -11.78
C ARG A 117 -9.22 -15.27 -11.76
N LEU A 118 -7.95 -15.51 -11.48
CA LEU A 118 -6.94 -14.46 -11.50
C LEU A 118 -6.79 -13.82 -12.88
N HIS A 119 -6.78 -14.65 -13.95
CA HIS A 119 -6.73 -14.14 -15.31
C HIS A 119 -7.96 -13.28 -15.65
N HIS A 120 -9.16 -13.73 -15.26
CA HIS A 120 -10.39 -12.97 -15.44
C HIS A 120 -10.33 -11.63 -14.68
N ASP A 121 -9.96 -11.66 -13.39
CA ASP A 121 -9.91 -10.47 -12.56
C ASP A 121 -8.91 -9.44 -13.09
N MET A 122 -7.73 -9.87 -13.55
CA MET A 122 -6.74 -8.97 -14.15
C MET A 122 -7.28 -8.19 -15.36
N MET A 123 -8.30 -8.72 -16.04
CA MET A 123 -8.91 -8.07 -17.19
C MET A 123 -10.16 -7.25 -16.84
N PHE A 124 -10.93 -7.71 -15.86
CA PHE A 124 -12.30 -7.22 -15.65
C PHE A 124 -12.60 -6.72 -14.24
N PHE A 125 -11.74 -6.99 -13.24
CA PHE A 125 -12.03 -6.65 -11.84
C PHE A 125 -12.36 -5.17 -11.64
N THR A 126 -11.67 -4.28 -12.34
CA THR A 126 -11.93 -2.82 -12.27
C THR A 126 -13.38 -2.48 -12.64
N ASP A 127 -13.92 -3.16 -13.64
CA ASP A 127 -15.26 -2.93 -14.14
C ASP A 127 -16.34 -3.65 -13.32
N GLU A 128 -16.00 -4.79 -12.71
CA GLU A 128 -16.93 -5.68 -12.03
C GLU A 128 -16.96 -5.51 -10.51
N VAL A 129 -15.90 -4.92 -9.90
CA VAL A 129 -15.81 -4.78 -8.44
C VAL A 129 -17.01 -4.00 -7.90
N SER A 130 -17.71 -4.57 -6.92
CA SER A 130 -18.86 -3.95 -6.31
C SER A 130 -18.48 -2.75 -5.44
N GLU A 131 -19.41 -1.83 -5.23
CA GLU A 131 -19.21 -0.72 -4.29
C GLU A 131 -18.93 -1.22 -2.87
N GLU A 132 -19.64 -2.26 -2.44
CA GLU A 132 -19.43 -2.88 -1.13
C GLU A 132 -17.98 -3.37 -0.97
N MET A 133 -17.45 -4.05 -1.98
CA MET A 133 -16.05 -4.48 -1.97
C MET A 133 -15.07 -3.29 -1.99
N LEU A 134 -15.36 -2.23 -2.75
CA LEU A 134 -14.55 -1.01 -2.73
C LEU A 134 -14.51 -0.38 -1.33
N MET A 135 -15.65 -0.37 -0.60
CA MET A 135 -15.68 0.13 0.78
C MET A 135 -14.89 -0.77 1.73
N ALA A 136 -15.01 -2.09 1.61
CA ALA A 136 -14.22 -3.04 2.40
C ALA A 136 -12.71 -2.88 2.15
N ILE A 137 -12.30 -2.58 0.91
CA ILE A 137 -10.91 -2.27 0.57
C ILE A 137 -10.44 -0.99 1.28
N ILE A 138 -11.25 0.07 1.27
CA ILE A 138 -10.94 1.30 2.00
C ILE A 138 -10.73 1.02 3.50
N ASP A 139 -11.59 0.21 4.11
CA ASP A 139 -11.46 -0.14 5.53
C ASP A 139 -10.15 -0.90 5.82
N LYS A 140 -9.79 -1.86 4.98
CA LYS A 140 -8.51 -2.59 5.07
C LYS A 140 -7.31 -1.64 4.93
N MET A 141 -7.36 -0.69 4.00
CA MET A 141 -6.31 0.32 3.80
C MET A 141 -6.20 1.26 5.01
N CYS A 142 -7.31 1.69 5.59
CA CYS A 142 -7.33 2.51 6.81
C CYS A 142 -6.74 1.75 8.00
N ALA A 143 -7.11 0.49 8.20
CA ALA A 143 -6.55 -0.35 9.26
C ALA A 143 -5.04 -0.53 9.10
N CYS A 144 -4.55 -0.70 7.87
CA CYS A 144 -3.12 -0.76 7.57
C CYS A 144 -2.42 0.57 7.92
N ALA A 145 -3.00 1.72 7.56
CA ALA A 145 -2.44 3.03 7.90
C ALA A 145 -2.34 3.25 9.43
N VAL A 146 -3.34 2.80 10.19
CA VAL A 146 -3.31 2.85 11.67
C VAL A 146 -2.19 1.95 12.23
N ARG A 147 -1.97 0.76 11.66
CA ARG A 147 -0.85 -0.10 12.05
C ARG A 147 0.49 0.52 11.72
N ALA A 148 0.62 1.16 10.56
CA ALA A 148 1.82 1.90 10.19
C ALA A 148 2.12 3.04 11.18
N GLN A 149 1.10 3.80 11.58
CA GLN A 149 1.24 4.83 12.60
C GLN A 149 1.72 4.24 13.95
N LYS A 150 1.11 3.13 14.40
CA LYS A 150 1.55 2.43 15.63
C LYS A 150 2.99 1.92 15.54
N ALA A 151 3.45 1.58 14.35
CA ALA A 151 4.83 1.16 14.08
C ALA A 151 5.83 2.34 14.01
N GLY A 152 5.38 3.58 14.14
CA GLY A 152 6.26 4.75 14.07
C GLY A 152 6.61 5.18 12.64
N VAL A 153 5.86 4.73 11.62
CA VAL A 153 5.99 5.21 10.24
C VAL A 153 5.54 6.69 10.18
N ASP A 154 6.27 7.51 9.42
CA ASP A 154 6.02 8.96 9.35
C ASP A 154 5.02 9.37 8.26
N VAL A 155 4.95 8.60 7.15
CA VAL A 155 4.20 8.98 5.95
C VAL A 155 3.43 7.78 5.40
N ILE A 156 2.18 8.01 5.00
CA ILE A 156 1.41 7.08 4.18
C ILE A 156 1.44 7.57 2.74
N GLN A 157 1.92 6.75 1.82
CA GLN A 157 1.79 6.98 0.39
C GLN A 157 0.71 6.06 -0.17
N ILE A 158 -0.29 6.61 -0.85
CA ILE A 158 -1.30 5.83 -1.55
C ILE A 158 -0.77 5.53 -2.95
N HIS A 159 -0.67 4.25 -3.30
CA HIS A 159 -0.22 3.86 -4.63
C HIS A 159 -1.21 4.33 -5.70
N GLY A 160 -0.71 5.12 -6.65
CA GLY A 160 -1.48 5.64 -7.78
C GLY A 160 -1.61 4.68 -8.96
N ASP A 161 -1.20 3.44 -8.79
CA ASP A 161 -1.30 2.34 -9.75
C ASP A 161 -2.23 1.24 -9.19
N ARG A 162 -2.24 0.05 -9.78
CA ARG A 162 -3.09 -1.06 -9.38
C ARG A 162 -4.57 -0.67 -9.37
N LEU A 163 -5.38 -1.19 -8.48
CA LEU A 163 -6.82 -0.91 -8.45
C LEU A 163 -7.14 0.58 -8.47
N ASN A 164 -6.43 1.39 -7.66
CA ASN A 164 -6.67 2.83 -7.62
C ASN A 164 -6.39 3.51 -8.96
N GLY A 165 -5.27 3.17 -9.61
CA GLY A 165 -4.92 3.68 -10.93
C GLY A 165 -5.85 3.18 -12.03
N CYS A 166 -6.23 1.91 -11.99
CA CYS A 166 -7.19 1.32 -12.93
C CYS A 166 -8.54 2.04 -12.88
N LEU A 167 -9.07 2.32 -11.68
CA LEU A 167 -10.32 3.07 -11.52
C LEU A 167 -10.22 4.51 -12.04
N CYS A 168 -9.06 5.16 -11.96
CA CYS A 168 -8.84 6.51 -12.50
C CYS A 168 -8.66 6.53 -14.03
N SER A 169 -8.27 5.41 -14.62
CA SER A 169 -7.87 5.31 -16.04
C SER A 169 -9.06 5.32 -16.98
N THR A 170 -8.98 6.08 -18.06
CA THR A 170 -9.97 6.03 -19.16
C THR A 170 -9.81 4.79 -20.05
N ARG A 171 -8.69 4.06 -19.91
CA ARG A 171 -8.40 2.86 -20.70
C ARG A 171 -8.76 1.57 -19.99
N MET A 172 -8.75 1.59 -18.65
CA MET A 172 -8.99 0.40 -17.81
C MET A 172 -10.36 0.41 -17.17
N ASN A 173 -10.99 1.59 -17.00
CA ASN A 173 -12.27 1.75 -16.35
C ASN A 173 -13.36 2.01 -17.40
N HIS A 174 -14.17 0.98 -17.69
CA HIS A 174 -15.30 1.05 -18.61
C HIS A 174 -16.64 1.10 -17.87
N ARG A 175 -16.61 1.33 -16.55
CA ARG A 175 -17.82 1.41 -15.71
C ARG A 175 -18.75 2.52 -16.15
N THR A 176 -20.05 2.27 -16.01
CA THR A 176 -21.12 3.23 -16.31
C THR A 176 -21.82 3.75 -15.05
N ASP A 177 -21.39 3.28 -13.87
CA ASP A 177 -21.89 3.72 -12.58
C ASP A 177 -21.15 4.97 -12.04
N LYS A 178 -21.37 5.29 -10.76
CA LYS A 178 -20.75 6.46 -10.10
C LYS A 178 -19.22 6.39 -9.93
N PHE A 179 -18.59 5.28 -10.30
CA PHE A 179 -17.12 5.11 -10.29
C PHE A 179 -16.51 5.14 -11.69
N GLY A 180 -17.30 5.34 -12.76
CA GLY A 180 -16.84 5.34 -14.15
C GLY A 180 -17.36 6.51 -14.97
N GLY A 181 -16.96 6.58 -16.25
CA GLY A 181 -17.35 7.61 -17.19
C GLY A 181 -16.62 8.94 -16.97
N SER A 182 -17.22 9.89 -16.27
CA SER A 182 -16.64 11.23 -16.07
C SER A 182 -15.38 11.20 -15.21
N LEU A 183 -14.52 12.23 -15.36
CA LEU A 183 -13.34 12.39 -14.50
C LEU A 183 -13.72 12.35 -13.02
N GLU A 184 -14.78 13.05 -12.65
CA GLU A 184 -15.23 13.14 -11.27
C GLU A 184 -15.60 11.75 -10.69
N ASN A 185 -16.23 10.91 -11.48
CA ASN A 185 -16.59 9.55 -11.09
C ASN A 185 -15.36 8.66 -10.99
N ARG A 186 -14.47 8.71 -11.98
CA ARG A 186 -13.25 7.87 -11.98
C ARG A 186 -12.33 8.17 -10.80
N VAL A 187 -12.21 9.44 -10.37
CA VAL A 187 -11.39 9.81 -9.21
C VAL A 187 -12.14 9.67 -7.87
N ARG A 188 -13.39 9.25 -7.89
CA ARG A 188 -14.23 9.13 -6.68
C ARG A 188 -13.62 8.19 -5.66
N PHE A 189 -13.21 6.99 -6.06
CA PHE A 189 -12.58 6.03 -5.16
C PHE A 189 -11.31 6.60 -4.53
N ALA A 190 -10.41 7.18 -5.32
CA ALA A 190 -9.18 7.80 -4.83
C ALA A 190 -9.45 8.90 -3.78
N ARG A 191 -10.47 9.74 -4.03
CA ARG A 191 -10.90 10.78 -3.09
C ARG A 191 -11.48 10.20 -1.80
N MET A 192 -12.31 9.16 -1.90
CA MET A 192 -12.89 8.49 -0.74
C MET A 192 -11.81 7.83 0.10
N LEU A 193 -10.89 7.09 -0.53
CA LEU A 193 -9.75 6.43 0.11
C LEU A 193 -8.87 7.45 0.86
N THR A 194 -8.46 8.53 0.17
CA THR A 194 -7.61 9.56 0.78
C THR A 194 -8.29 10.23 1.99
N ARG A 195 -9.58 10.53 1.89
CA ARG A 195 -10.34 11.11 2.99
C ARG A 195 -10.49 10.14 4.17
N ALA A 196 -10.72 8.87 3.89
CA ALA A 196 -10.84 7.84 4.92
C ALA A 196 -9.52 7.63 5.67
N ILE A 197 -8.39 7.53 4.94
CA ILE A 197 -7.06 7.43 5.55
C ILE A 197 -6.74 8.68 6.37
N ARG A 198 -7.02 9.89 5.84
CA ARG A 198 -6.84 11.14 6.59
C ARG A 198 -7.63 11.16 7.90
N LYS A 199 -8.86 10.62 7.89
CA LYS A 199 -9.69 10.51 9.10
C LYS A 199 -9.12 9.49 10.09
N ALA A 200 -8.57 8.37 9.59
CA ALA A 200 -8.02 7.31 10.42
C ALA A 200 -6.68 7.71 11.07
N VAL A 201 -5.85 8.49 10.38
CA VAL A 201 -4.52 8.93 10.82
C VAL A 201 -4.34 10.45 10.59
N PRO A 202 -5.05 11.30 11.37
CA PRO A 202 -5.18 12.74 11.09
C PRO A 202 -3.84 13.49 11.14
N ASP A 203 -2.88 13.01 11.92
CA ASP A 203 -1.60 13.70 12.16
C ASP A 203 -0.47 13.22 11.23
N MET A 204 -0.70 12.17 10.44
CA MET A 204 0.30 11.66 9.49
C MET A 204 0.31 12.47 8.18
N VAL A 205 1.47 12.53 7.54
CA VAL A 205 1.56 13.00 6.15
C VAL A 205 1.01 11.92 5.21
N ILE A 206 0.18 12.32 4.23
CA ILE A 206 -0.37 11.46 3.19
C ILE A 206 -0.01 12.06 1.83
#